data_47476087afd0ca47105ede45baaeb757
#
_entry.id   47476087afd0ca47105ede45baaeb757
#
_cell.length_a   1.000
_cell.length_b   1.000
_cell.length_c   1.000
_cell.angle_alpha   90.00
_cell.angle_beta   90.00
_cell.angle_gamma   90.00
#
_symmetry.space_group_name_H-M   'P 1'
#
loop_
_entity.id
_entity.type
_entity.pdbx_description
1 polymer ?
#
loop_
_entity_poly.entity_id
_entity_poly.type
_entity_poly.pdbx_seq_one_letter_code
_entity_poly.pdbx_strand_id
1 'polypeptide(L)'
;MKSILQSIKPQYCLFIAYGIECPVPVPDSNKRYEVRKNMPKLPTPFKSYVYCTKSDGNGCYPDGSYPWLGKVPFEYICNHIKVIQALPDRNEYDISAGDLKQTHLSQEELWEYGKGKPLYLWHISNLKIYDKPKELSEFKTYCVFKRMNKAHRYYKKLMLKPLTRPPQSWCYVEEV
;
A
#
# COMPACT_ATOMS: atom_id res chain seq x y z
N MET A 1 -17.49 4.96 4.68
CA MET A 1 -16.99 5.13 3.28
C MET A 1 -15.91 4.08 3.04
N LYS A 2 -15.96 3.36 1.91
CA LYS A 2 -14.93 2.36 1.62
C LYS A 2 -13.60 3.04 1.35
N SER A 3 -12.59 2.60 2.08
CA SER A 3 -11.20 3.00 1.93
C SER A 3 -10.33 1.78 1.69
N ILE A 4 -9.06 1.98 1.49
CA ILE A 4 -8.09 0.90 1.32
C ILE A 4 -7.11 0.92 2.48
N LEU A 5 -6.76 -0.24 3.01
CA LEU A 5 -5.60 -0.45 3.85
C LEU A 5 -4.60 -1.29 3.07
N GLN A 6 -3.38 -0.80 2.94
CA GLN A 6 -2.30 -1.50 2.24
C GLN A 6 -1.11 -1.74 3.17
N SER A 7 -0.48 -2.89 3.00
CA SER A 7 0.75 -3.24 3.71
C SER A 7 1.96 -2.78 2.91
N ILE A 8 2.84 -2.01 3.55
CA ILE A 8 4.06 -1.46 2.96
C ILE A 8 5.24 -1.82 3.86
N LYS A 9 6.37 -2.17 3.28
CA LYS A 9 7.61 -2.43 4.01
C LYS A 9 8.10 -1.16 4.70
N PRO A 10 8.78 -1.26 5.88
CA PRO A 10 9.20 -0.12 6.66
C PRO A 10 10.00 0.93 5.89
N GLN A 11 10.98 0.50 5.08
CA GLN A 11 11.80 1.40 4.27
C GLN A 11 10.97 2.28 3.33
N TYR A 12 9.94 1.71 2.69
CA TYR A 12 9.07 2.48 1.78
C TYR A 12 8.09 3.38 2.55
N CYS A 13 7.71 3.02 3.78
CA CYS A 13 6.95 3.91 4.66
C CYS A 13 7.74 5.19 4.94
N LEU A 14 9.04 5.08 5.18
CA LEU A 14 9.91 6.24 5.39
C LEU A 14 10.05 7.11 4.13
N PHE A 15 10.23 6.49 2.96
CA PHE A 15 10.26 7.23 1.69
C PHE A 15 8.96 7.99 1.41
N ILE A 16 7.81 7.46 1.82
CA ILE A 16 6.53 8.14 1.67
C ILE A 16 6.42 9.31 2.66
N ALA A 17 6.79 9.09 3.92
CA ALA A 17 6.51 10.04 4.99
C ALA A 17 7.51 11.20 5.08
N TYR A 18 8.78 10.93 4.94
CA TYR A 18 9.81 11.94 5.23
C TYR A 18 10.49 12.52 3.99
N GLY A 19 10.28 11.91 2.83
CA GLY A 19 10.85 12.46 1.61
C GLY A 19 12.36 12.71 1.71
N ILE A 20 12.79 13.69 2.47
CA ILE A 20 14.16 14.17 2.55
C ILE A 20 14.79 13.97 3.96
N GLU A 21 13.99 13.73 4.99
CA GLU A 21 14.46 13.72 6.39
C GLU A 21 14.69 12.32 6.97
N CYS A 22 14.98 11.34 6.17
CA CYS A 22 15.59 10.11 6.69
C CYS A 22 17.03 10.45 7.13
N PRO A 23 17.50 9.99 8.32
CA PRO A 23 18.88 10.24 8.78
C PRO A 23 19.97 9.68 7.85
N VAL A 24 19.59 8.89 6.85
CA VAL A 24 20.40 8.59 5.69
C VAL A 24 19.95 9.55 4.59
N PRO A 25 20.79 10.48 4.12
CA PRO A 25 20.43 11.40 3.06
C PRO A 25 20.14 10.61 1.78
N VAL A 26 18.85 10.42 1.49
CA VAL A 26 18.38 9.91 0.19
C VAL A 26 18.07 11.15 -0.65
N PRO A 27 18.90 11.50 -1.62
CA PRO A 27 18.64 12.66 -2.46
C PRO A 27 17.29 12.48 -3.19
N ASP A 28 16.45 13.50 -3.19
CA ASP A 28 15.20 13.56 -3.94
C ASP A 28 14.08 12.55 -3.56
N SER A 29 13.84 12.30 -2.30
CA SER A 29 13.01 11.20 -1.79
C SER A 29 11.51 11.48 -1.71
N ASN A 30 10.91 12.13 -2.67
CA ASN A 30 9.46 12.23 -2.75
C ASN A 30 8.87 11.02 -3.48
N LYS A 31 8.66 9.89 -2.77
CA LYS A 31 7.88 8.79 -3.32
C LYS A 31 6.45 9.26 -3.61
N ARG A 32 6.13 9.36 -4.89
CA ARG A 32 4.80 9.82 -5.37
C ARG A 32 3.96 8.68 -5.92
N TYR A 33 4.55 7.52 -6.15
CA TYR A 33 3.83 6.36 -6.65
C TYR A 33 4.12 5.12 -5.80
N GLU A 34 3.06 4.49 -5.35
CA GLU A 34 3.10 3.15 -4.78
C GLU A 34 2.79 2.15 -5.88
N VAL A 35 3.66 1.14 -6.05
CA VAL A 35 3.54 0.15 -7.14
C VAL A 35 2.79 -1.08 -6.67
N ARG A 36 1.74 -1.47 -7.40
CA ARG A 36 0.89 -2.62 -7.09
C ARG A 36 0.65 -3.51 -8.31
N LYS A 37 0.43 -4.80 -8.05
CA LYS A 37 0.08 -5.80 -9.09
C LYS A 37 -1.39 -5.75 -9.49
N ASN A 38 -2.24 -5.13 -8.68
CA ASN A 38 -3.68 -5.08 -8.87
C ASN A 38 -4.21 -3.68 -8.57
N MET A 39 -5.32 -3.36 -9.22
CA MET A 39 -6.07 -2.13 -9.06
C MET A 39 -7.33 -2.39 -8.22
N PRO A 40 -7.73 -1.50 -7.31
CA PRO A 40 -8.99 -1.61 -6.60
C PRO A 40 -10.18 -1.31 -7.54
N LYS A 41 -11.33 -1.86 -7.19
CA LYS A 41 -12.61 -1.54 -7.86
C LYS A 41 -13.28 -0.29 -7.25
N LEU A 42 -12.48 0.67 -6.80
CA LEU A 42 -12.95 1.97 -6.34
C LEU A 42 -12.60 3.03 -7.39
N PRO A 43 -13.51 3.97 -7.66
CA PRO A 43 -13.15 5.13 -8.46
C PRO A 43 -12.13 6.00 -7.71
N THR A 44 -11.24 6.63 -8.45
CA THR A 44 -10.38 7.69 -7.91
C THR A 44 -11.14 9.00 -7.85
N PRO A 45 -10.90 9.87 -6.86
CA PRO A 45 -9.95 9.68 -5.76
C PRO A 45 -10.51 8.77 -4.64
N PHE A 46 -9.62 8.01 -4.01
CA PHE A 46 -9.96 7.23 -2.82
C PHE A 46 -8.89 7.39 -1.73
N LYS A 47 -9.30 7.18 -0.47
CA LYS A 47 -8.41 7.19 0.67
C LYS A 47 -7.69 5.85 0.81
N SER A 48 -6.40 5.90 1.08
CA SER A 48 -5.56 4.75 1.38
C SER A 48 -4.83 4.93 2.71
N TYR A 49 -5.02 4.00 3.63
CA TYR A 49 -4.26 3.87 4.87
C TYR A 49 -3.04 2.98 4.62
N VAL A 50 -1.95 3.25 5.28
CA VAL A 50 -0.72 2.48 5.15
C VAL A 50 -0.37 1.79 6.46
N TYR A 51 -0.36 0.47 6.42
CA TYR A 51 0.14 -0.38 7.51
C TYR A 51 1.62 -0.66 7.27
N CYS A 52 2.47 -0.25 8.21
CA CYS A 52 3.89 -0.56 8.21
C CYS A 52 4.09 -2.01 8.67
N THR A 53 4.61 -2.86 7.79
CA THR A 53 4.77 -4.29 8.10
C THR A 53 5.84 -4.52 9.18
N LYS A 54 5.73 -5.67 9.88
CA LYS A 54 6.72 -6.11 10.87
C LYS A 54 7.89 -6.90 10.24
N SER A 55 8.08 -6.80 8.91
CA SER A 55 9.18 -7.49 8.27
C SER A 55 10.51 -6.89 8.69
N ASP A 56 11.53 -7.73 8.79
CA ASP A 56 12.91 -7.42 9.18
C ASP A 56 13.57 -6.48 8.15
N GLY A 57 13.12 -5.24 8.10
CA GLY A 57 13.84 -4.20 7.39
C GLY A 57 15.02 -3.78 8.26
N ASN A 58 16.24 -3.77 7.72
CA ASN A 58 17.35 -3.10 8.36
C ASN A 58 16.89 -1.70 8.77
N GLY A 59 16.93 -1.41 10.07
CA GLY A 59 16.40 -0.18 10.64
C GLY A 59 16.99 1.04 9.94
N CYS A 60 16.14 1.99 9.58
CA CYS A 60 16.61 3.26 9.00
C CYS A 60 17.10 4.23 10.06
N TYR A 61 16.85 3.97 11.34
CA TYR A 61 17.38 4.72 12.44
C TYR A 61 18.71 4.11 12.91
N PRO A 62 19.68 4.93 13.35
CA PRO A 62 20.97 4.45 13.86
C PRO A 62 20.86 3.45 15.02
N ASP A 63 19.77 3.50 15.77
CA ASP A 63 19.44 2.59 16.88
C ASP A 63 18.67 1.34 16.43
N GLY A 64 18.42 1.19 15.13
CA GLY A 64 17.63 0.06 14.58
C GLY A 64 16.13 0.13 14.85
N SER A 65 15.63 1.23 15.44
CA SER A 65 14.21 1.35 15.76
C SER A 65 13.37 1.81 14.56
N TYR A 66 12.13 1.28 14.51
CA TYR A 66 11.08 1.71 13.59
C TYR A 66 9.82 2.01 14.41
N PRO A 67 9.48 3.29 14.63
CA PRO A 67 8.36 3.63 15.51
C PRO A 67 7.00 3.15 15.01
N TRP A 68 6.92 2.73 13.75
CA TRP A 68 5.66 2.41 13.07
C TRP A 68 5.43 0.92 12.81
N LEU A 69 6.36 0.06 13.21
CA LEU A 69 6.24 -1.39 12.97
C LEU A 69 4.93 -1.94 13.53
N GLY A 70 4.13 -2.53 12.67
CA GLY A 70 2.84 -3.10 13.07
C GLY A 70 1.73 -2.11 13.30
N LYS A 71 1.91 -0.85 12.91
CA LYS A 71 0.95 0.25 13.05
C LYS A 71 0.54 0.83 11.70
N VAL A 72 -0.45 1.71 11.74
CA VAL A 72 -0.89 2.54 10.60
C VAL A 72 -0.46 3.99 10.87
N PRO A 73 0.73 4.40 10.39
CA PRO A 73 1.31 5.71 10.70
C PRO A 73 0.70 6.86 9.91
N PHE A 74 0.13 6.61 8.74
CA PHE A 74 -0.38 7.67 7.87
C PHE A 74 -1.44 7.17 6.88
N GLU A 75 -2.11 8.15 6.29
CA GLU A 75 -3.05 7.97 5.17
C GLU A 75 -2.68 8.91 4.02
N TYR A 76 -3.14 8.61 2.83
CA TYR A 76 -3.05 9.49 1.67
C TYR A 76 -4.27 9.34 0.75
N ILE A 77 -4.41 10.25 -0.19
CA ILE A 77 -5.42 10.17 -1.25
C ILE A 77 -4.75 9.70 -2.54
N CYS A 78 -5.29 8.62 -3.12
CA CYS A 78 -4.92 8.19 -4.46
C CYS A 78 -5.80 8.92 -5.48
N ASN A 79 -5.25 9.92 -6.14
CA ASN A 79 -6.01 10.76 -7.10
C ASN A 79 -6.18 10.06 -8.46
N HIS A 80 -5.21 9.27 -8.87
CA HIS A 80 -5.23 8.52 -10.12
C HIS A 80 -4.32 7.30 -10.04
N ILE A 81 -4.51 6.38 -10.96
CA ILE A 81 -3.68 5.19 -11.13
C ILE A 81 -3.19 5.18 -12.58
N LYS A 82 -1.87 5.11 -12.77
CA LYS A 82 -1.25 4.84 -14.08
C LYS A 82 -1.02 3.34 -14.22
N VAL A 83 -1.22 2.83 -15.42
CA VAL A 83 -0.88 1.44 -15.77
C VAL A 83 0.40 1.46 -16.58
N ILE A 84 1.38 0.66 -16.20
CA ILE A 84 2.62 0.46 -16.95
C ILE A 84 2.65 -0.96 -17.50
N GLN A 85 3.03 -1.08 -18.77
CA GLN A 85 3.11 -2.36 -19.49
C GLN A 85 4.54 -2.89 -19.45
N ALA A 86 4.66 -4.20 -19.40
CA ALA A 86 5.96 -4.87 -19.50
C ALA A 86 6.48 -4.77 -20.94
N LEU A 87 7.80 -4.62 -21.07
CA LEU A 87 8.60 -4.71 -22.30
C LEU A 87 9.46 -5.99 -22.21
N PRO A 88 8.92 -7.16 -22.60
CA PRO A 88 9.57 -8.45 -22.36
C PRO A 88 10.96 -8.57 -23.00
N ASP A 89 11.14 -7.96 -24.17
CA ASP A 89 12.43 -8.01 -24.92
C ASP A 89 13.60 -7.32 -24.17
N ARG A 90 13.26 -6.43 -23.22
CA ARG A 90 14.23 -5.68 -22.42
C ARG A 90 14.25 -6.05 -20.95
N ASN A 91 13.31 -6.88 -20.49
CA ASN A 91 13.03 -7.13 -19.07
C ASN A 91 12.77 -5.83 -18.30
N GLU A 92 12.04 -4.89 -18.90
CA GLU A 92 11.74 -3.57 -18.37
C GLU A 92 10.23 -3.27 -18.42
N TYR A 93 9.86 -2.12 -17.87
CA TYR A 93 8.51 -1.55 -17.99
C TYR A 93 8.54 -0.25 -18.78
N ASP A 94 7.48 -0.03 -19.57
CA ASP A 94 7.24 1.25 -20.24
C ASP A 94 6.81 2.30 -19.21
N ILE A 95 7.80 2.99 -18.66
CA ILE A 95 7.64 4.01 -17.63
C ILE A 95 8.59 5.17 -17.91
N SER A 96 8.11 6.41 -17.77
CA SER A 96 8.97 7.58 -17.91
C SER A 96 10.04 7.62 -16.80
N ALA A 97 11.21 8.18 -17.11
CA ALA A 97 12.28 8.35 -16.13
C ALA A 97 11.83 9.15 -14.89
N GLY A 98 10.95 10.14 -15.08
CA GLY A 98 10.37 10.91 -13.98
C GLY A 98 9.45 10.09 -13.09
N ASP A 99 8.55 9.29 -13.68
CA ASP A 99 7.68 8.41 -12.89
C ASP A 99 8.48 7.31 -12.20
N LEU A 100 9.47 6.71 -12.89
CA LEU A 100 10.35 5.70 -12.30
C LEU A 100 11.06 6.24 -11.05
N LYS A 101 11.66 7.42 -11.13
CA LYS A 101 12.29 8.09 -9.99
C LYS A 101 11.30 8.24 -8.83
N GLN A 102 10.05 8.59 -9.10
CA GLN A 102 9.00 8.78 -8.10
C GLN A 102 8.47 7.47 -7.50
N THR A 103 8.79 6.30 -8.06
CA THR A 103 8.47 5.00 -7.44
C THR A 103 9.49 4.60 -6.38
N HIS A 104 10.71 5.12 -6.41
CA HIS A 104 11.87 4.66 -5.64
C HIS A 104 12.21 3.18 -5.91
N LEU A 105 11.99 2.71 -7.12
CA LEU A 105 12.34 1.38 -7.60
C LEU A 105 13.17 1.50 -8.87
N SER A 106 14.08 0.56 -9.09
CA SER A 106 14.77 0.40 -10.36
C SER A 106 13.92 -0.38 -11.37
N GLN A 107 14.32 -0.41 -12.64
CA GLN A 107 13.67 -1.25 -13.66
C GLN A 107 13.76 -2.74 -13.30
N GLU A 108 14.91 -3.18 -12.77
CA GLU A 108 15.12 -4.55 -12.33
C GLU A 108 14.18 -4.92 -11.18
N GLU A 109 14.01 -4.04 -10.17
CA GLU A 109 13.10 -4.27 -9.07
C GLU A 109 11.64 -4.31 -9.53
N LEU A 110 11.26 -3.45 -10.49
CA LEU A 110 9.93 -3.50 -11.11
C LEU A 110 9.72 -4.82 -11.86
N TRP A 111 10.73 -5.27 -12.63
CA TRP A 111 10.66 -6.52 -13.37
C TRP A 111 10.50 -7.73 -12.45
N GLU A 112 11.35 -7.83 -11.43
CA GLU A 112 11.28 -8.88 -10.41
C GLU A 112 9.93 -8.87 -9.67
N TYR A 113 9.40 -7.69 -9.39
CA TYR A 113 8.10 -7.57 -8.76
C TYR A 113 6.96 -7.96 -9.69
N GLY A 114 6.92 -7.44 -10.91
CA GLY A 114 5.81 -7.60 -11.86
C GLY A 114 5.85 -8.92 -12.64
N LYS A 115 7.05 -9.46 -12.90
CA LYS A 115 7.28 -10.69 -13.67
C LYS A 115 6.58 -10.66 -15.03
N GLY A 116 6.74 -9.57 -15.76
CA GLY A 116 6.16 -9.36 -17.09
C GLY A 116 4.65 -9.10 -17.12
N LYS A 117 3.99 -8.93 -15.97
CA LYS A 117 2.57 -8.56 -15.91
C LYS A 117 2.41 -7.06 -15.72
N PRO A 118 1.32 -6.44 -16.21
CA PRO A 118 1.08 -5.02 -15.97
C PRO A 118 1.16 -4.64 -14.50
N LEU A 119 1.73 -3.46 -14.21
CA LEU A 119 1.80 -2.89 -12.88
C LEU A 119 0.99 -1.58 -12.81
N TYR A 120 0.58 -1.24 -11.60
CA TYR A 120 -0.30 -0.12 -11.32
C TYR A 120 0.41 0.85 -10.38
N LEU A 121 0.61 2.09 -10.83
CA LEU A 121 1.23 3.16 -10.08
C LEU A 121 0.12 3.96 -9.40
N TRP A 122 -0.04 3.78 -8.09
CA TRP A 122 -1.05 4.51 -7.30
C TRP A 122 -0.46 5.84 -6.86
N HIS A 123 -1.03 6.94 -7.33
CA HIS A 123 -0.52 8.27 -7.00
C HIS A 123 -0.77 8.62 -5.53
N ILE A 124 0.27 9.09 -4.86
CA ILE A 124 0.24 9.52 -3.45
C ILE A 124 0.08 11.03 -3.40
N SER A 125 -1.02 11.50 -2.83
CA SER A 125 -1.28 12.92 -2.61
C SER A 125 -1.95 13.13 -1.25
N ASN A 126 -1.98 14.37 -0.77
CA ASN A 126 -2.61 14.74 0.50
C ASN A 126 -2.21 13.80 1.64
N LEU A 127 -0.90 13.54 1.76
CA LEU A 127 -0.34 12.70 2.82
C LEU A 127 -0.64 13.33 4.18
N LYS A 128 -1.19 12.53 5.09
CA LYS A 128 -1.44 12.89 6.48
C LYS A 128 -0.76 11.90 7.39
N ILE A 129 0.32 12.32 8.04
CA ILE A 129 1.01 11.53 9.07
C ILE A 129 0.28 11.76 10.40
N TYR A 130 0.09 10.71 11.18
CA TYR A 130 -0.57 10.77 12.47
C TYR A 130 0.45 11.01 13.60
N ASP A 131 0.15 11.93 14.51
CA ASP A 131 0.94 12.13 15.72
C ASP A 131 1.04 10.85 16.55
N LYS A 132 -0.07 10.09 16.58
CA LYS A 132 -0.14 8.76 17.17
C LYS A 132 -0.58 7.77 16.10
N PRO A 133 0.29 6.83 15.69
CA PRO A 133 -0.07 5.80 14.73
C PRO A 133 -1.26 4.97 15.19
N LYS A 134 -2.17 4.68 14.27
CA LYS A 134 -3.37 3.88 14.53
C LYS A 134 -3.05 2.40 14.67
N GLU A 135 -3.88 1.72 15.46
CA GLU A 135 -3.84 0.26 15.59
C GLU A 135 -4.62 -0.40 14.45
N LEU A 136 -4.20 -1.62 14.10
CA LEU A 136 -4.93 -2.40 13.08
C LEU A 136 -6.38 -2.69 13.49
N SER A 137 -6.63 -2.80 14.79
CA SER A 137 -7.97 -3.03 15.37
C SER A 137 -8.96 -1.90 15.16
N GLU A 138 -8.48 -0.69 14.85
CA GLU A 138 -9.32 0.46 14.50
C GLU A 138 -9.94 0.37 13.11
N PHE A 139 -9.65 -0.70 12.38
CA PHE A 139 -10.17 -0.93 11.04
C PHE A 139 -11.04 -2.18 10.99
N LYS A 140 -12.13 -2.09 10.21
CA LYS A 140 -12.96 -3.22 9.85
C LYS A 140 -12.81 -3.56 8.38
N THR A 141 -12.73 -4.83 8.06
CA THR A 141 -12.70 -5.31 6.68
C THR A 141 -14.01 -5.99 6.30
N TYR A 142 -14.31 -5.96 5.00
CA TYR A 142 -15.45 -6.63 4.44
C TYR A 142 -15.18 -8.14 4.30
N CYS A 143 -16.05 -8.96 4.87
CA CYS A 143 -16.00 -10.40 4.65
C CYS A 143 -17.35 -10.90 4.12
N VAL A 144 -17.30 -11.92 3.28
CA VAL A 144 -18.48 -12.60 2.79
C VAL A 144 -18.78 -13.77 3.71
N PHE A 145 -19.87 -13.67 4.44
CA PHE A 145 -20.35 -14.77 5.24
C PHE A 145 -21.24 -15.67 4.36
N LYS A 146 -20.84 -16.93 4.21
CA LYS A 146 -21.66 -17.94 3.53
C LYS A 146 -22.32 -18.78 4.61
N ARG A 147 -23.64 -18.83 4.61
CA ARG A 147 -24.41 -19.67 5.54
C ARG A 147 -25.42 -20.50 4.75
N MET A 148 -25.55 -21.77 5.10
CA MET A 148 -26.67 -22.61 4.68
C MET A 148 -27.83 -22.38 5.65
N ASN A 149 -29.02 -22.08 5.16
CA ASN A 149 -30.21 -22.05 5.97
C ASN A 149 -30.83 -23.48 6.09
N LYS A 150 -31.80 -23.64 6.98
CA LYS A 150 -32.53 -24.92 7.20
C LYS A 150 -33.17 -25.49 5.92
N ALA A 151 -33.38 -24.66 4.87
CA ALA A 151 -33.91 -25.06 3.58
C ALA A 151 -32.82 -25.34 2.53
N HIS A 152 -31.57 -25.55 2.95
CA HIS A 152 -30.38 -25.83 2.09
C HIS A 152 -30.10 -24.73 1.05
N ARG A 153 -30.58 -23.51 1.27
CA ARG A 153 -30.26 -22.36 0.41
C ARG A 153 -29.03 -21.62 0.91
N TYR A 154 -28.05 -21.47 0.04
CA TYR A 154 -26.91 -20.63 0.30
C TYR A 154 -27.26 -19.15 0.17
N TYR A 155 -26.97 -18.37 1.18
CA TYR A 155 -26.97 -16.93 1.05
C TYR A 155 -25.62 -16.34 1.44
N LYS A 156 -25.26 -15.27 0.76
CA LYS A 156 -24.05 -14.51 1.03
C LYS A 156 -24.45 -13.23 1.74
N LYS A 157 -23.91 -12.98 2.91
CA LYS A 157 -24.06 -11.70 3.61
C LYS A 157 -22.70 -11.02 3.70
N LEU A 158 -22.65 -9.78 3.22
CA LEU A 158 -21.49 -8.92 3.44
C LEU A 158 -21.51 -8.40 4.87
N MET A 159 -20.47 -8.65 5.62
CA MET A 159 -20.32 -8.22 7.01
C MET A 159 -18.99 -7.50 7.19
N LEU A 160 -19.01 -6.52 8.10
CA LEU A 160 -17.79 -5.89 8.59
C LEU A 160 -17.27 -6.66 9.80
N LYS A 161 -15.97 -6.98 9.78
CA LYS A 161 -15.27 -7.60 10.90
C LYS A 161 -14.04 -6.78 11.26
N PRO A 162 -13.69 -6.70 12.55
CA PRO A 162 -12.41 -6.11 12.96
C PRO A 162 -11.27 -6.76 12.21
N LEU A 163 -10.30 -5.95 11.81
CA LEU A 163 -9.11 -6.43 11.13
C LEU A 163 -8.10 -6.93 12.17
N THR A 164 -7.90 -8.25 12.22
CA THR A 164 -7.00 -8.89 13.19
C THR A 164 -5.62 -9.20 12.63
N ARG A 165 -5.49 -9.16 11.28
CA ARG A 165 -4.23 -9.40 10.58
C ARG A 165 -4.10 -8.40 9.43
N PRO A 166 -2.88 -7.92 9.14
CA PRO A 166 -2.66 -7.06 8.00
C PRO A 166 -2.93 -7.82 6.69
N PRO A 167 -3.34 -7.13 5.63
CA PRO A 167 -3.46 -7.75 4.32
C PRO A 167 -2.08 -8.11 3.77
N GLN A 168 -2.00 -9.12 2.90
CA GLN A 168 -0.74 -9.45 2.21
C GLN A 168 -0.29 -8.33 1.26
N SER A 169 -1.23 -7.61 0.66
CA SER A 169 -0.99 -6.46 -0.20
C SER A 169 -1.89 -5.30 0.20
N TRP A 170 -3.20 -5.43 -0.04
CA TRP A 170 -4.19 -4.45 0.37
C TRP A 170 -5.58 -5.09 0.53
N CYS A 171 -6.48 -4.43 1.25
CA CYS A 171 -7.88 -4.81 1.38
C CYS A 171 -8.78 -3.58 1.53
N TYR A 172 -10.08 -3.77 1.31
CA TYR A 172 -11.08 -2.74 1.60
C TYR A 172 -11.35 -2.68 3.10
N VAL A 173 -11.38 -1.46 3.64
CA VAL A 173 -11.62 -1.22 5.06
C VAL A 173 -12.62 -0.08 5.28
N GLU A 174 -13.18 -0.07 6.48
CA GLU A 174 -13.78 1.11 7.11
C GLU A 174 -13.07 1.36 8.44
N GLU A 175 -12.82 2.61 8.73
CA GLU A 175 -12.33 3.06 10.03
C GLU A 175 -13.48 3.03 11.04
N VAL A 176 -13.20 2.65 12.29
CA VAL A 176 -14.19 2.52 13.37
C VAL A 176 -14.30 3.81 14.14
#